data_d4271d5fce69c057ffb0ae2b04a1109f
#
_entry.id   d4271d5fce69c057ffb0ae2b04a1109f
#
_cell.length_a   1.000
_cell.length_b   1.000
_cell.length_c   1.000
_cell.angle_alpha   90.00
_cell.angle_beta   90.00
_cell.angle_gamma   90.00
#
_symmetry.space_group_name_H-M   'P 1'
#
loop_
_entity.id
_entity.type
_entity.pdbx_description
1 polymer ?
#
loop_
_entity_poly.entity_id
_entity_poly.type
_entity_poly.pdbx_seq_one_letter_code
_entity_poly.pdbx_strand_id
1 'polypeptide(L)'
;TECPDDTGLVAKITNICYKHQLNIIKNSEFVENETKRFFMRTELNGIFNDETLLTDLKFTLPEGSSYKLLPKQRKRIVILVTKEAHCLGDLLMKNYYGGLDVEIAAVIGNHETLKSLVERFDIPFHLVSHENLTRVEHDKLLAEKIDEYSPDYIVLAKYMRVLNPEFVARYPNRVVNIHHSFLPAFIGAKPYHRAYERGVKIIGATAHFVNDELDEGPIIMQNVINVDHTYTAEAMMRAGRDVEKTVLSQALELVLADKVFVYKNKTIIL
;
A
#
# COMPACT_ATOMS: atom_id res chain seq x y z
N THR A 1 -13.90 -10.08 -5.63
CA THR A 1 -14.33 -11.44 -5.22
C THR A 1 -13.12 -12.34 -5.01
N GLU A 2 -13.13 -13.07 -3.93
CA GLU A 2 -12.20 -14.15 -3.60
C GLU A 2 -13.05 -15.36 -3.14
N CYS A 3 -12.81 -16.54 -3.69
CA CYS A 3 -13.57 -17.74 -3.30
C CYS A 3 -12.77 -19.03 -3.54
N PRO A 4 -13.22 -20.18 -3.01
CA PRO A 4 -12.75 -21.48 -3.49
C PRO A 4 -12.94 -21.59 -5.00
N ASP A 5 -11.94 -22.12 -5.71
CA ASP A 5 -12.02 -22.31 -7.16
C ASP A 5 -13.05 -23.39 -7.53
N ASP A 6 -13.89 -23.07 -8.50
CA ASP A 6 -14.92 -23.98 -9.04
C ASP A 6 -15.20 -23.66 -10.51
N THR A 7 -15.70 -24.65 -11.22
CA THR A 7 -16.06 -24.51 -12.64
C THR A 7 -17.17 -23.48 -12.83
N GLY A 8 -16.94 -22.54 -13.78
CA GLY A 8 -17.95 -21.59 -14.22
C GLY A 8 -18.12 -20.34 -13.33
N LEU A 9 -17.20 -20.05 -12.41
CA LEU A 9 -17.28 -18.87 -11.52
C LEU A 9 -17.40 -17.57 -12.30
N VAL A 10 -16.58 -17.39 -13.35
CA VAL A 10 -16.66 -16.20 -14.23
C VAL A 10 -18.07 -16.08 -14.82
N ALA A 11 -18.61 -17.17 -15.38
CA ALA A 11 -19.97 -17.16 -15.95
C ALA A 11 -21.05 -16.85 -14.91
N LYS A 12 -20.93 -17.44 -13.70
CA LYS A 12 -21.85 -17.18 -12.59
C LYS A 12 -21.86 -15.70 -12.20
N ILE A 13 -20.68 -15.10 -12.00
CA ILE A 13 -20.53 -13.69 -11.59
C ILE A 13 -21.00 -12.75 -12.70
N THR A 14 -20.59 -12.98 -13.95
CA THR A 14 -20.97 -12.10 -15.06
C THR A 14 -22.46 -12.20 -15.39
N ASN A 15 -23.09 -13.35 -15.17
CA ASN A 15 -24.55 -13.51 -15.31
C ASN A 15 -25.32 -12.72 -14.23
N ILE A 16 -24.80 -12.61 -13.01
CA ILE A 16 -25.35 -11.72 -11.99
C ILE A 16 -25.26 -10.27 -12.47
N CYS A 17 -24.10 -9.84 -12.96
CA CYS A 17 -23.95 -8.49 -13.52
C CYS A 17 -24.99 -8.23 -14.63
N TYR A 18 -25.19 -9.16 -15.55
CA TYR A 18 -26.18 -9.07 -16.60
C TYR A 18 -27.61 -8.95 -16.06
N LYS A 19 -28.01 -9.77 -15.09
CA LYS A 19 -29.34 -9.69 -14.44
C LYS A 19 -29.61 -8.33 -13.82
N HIS A 20 -28.58 -7.71 -13.24
CA HIS A 20 -28.65 -6.36 -12.66
C HIS A 20 -28.45 -5.25 -13.71
N GLN A 21 -28.43 -5.57 -15.01
CA GLN A 21 -28.22 -4.61 -16.10
C GLN A 21 -26.92 -3.80 -15.98
N LEU A 22 -25.88 -4.41 -15.43
CA LEU A 22 -24.58 -3.80 -15.25
C LEU A 22 -23.69 -4.06 -16.46
N ASN A 23 -23.04 -3.02 -16.94
CA ASN A 23 -22.02 -3.15 -17.98
C ASN A 23 -20.65 -3.43 -17.31
N ILE A 24 -19.98 -4.47 -17.77
CA ILE A 24 -18.62 -4.80 -17.35
C ILE A 24 -17.64 -3.99 -18.22
N ILE A 25 -16.91 -3.06 -17.59
CA ILE A 25 -15.91 -2.22 -18.27
C ILE A 25 -14.58 -2.96 -18.34
N LYS A 26 -14.20 -3.63 -17.26
CA LYS A 26 -12.96 -4.39 -17.14
C LYS A 26 -13.17 -5.59 -16.24
N ASN A 27 -12.53 -6.68 -16.61
CA ASN A 27 -12.51 -7.90 -15.81
C ASN A 27 -11.09 -8.46 -15.76
N SER A 28 -10.67 -8.91 -14.61
CA SER A 28 -9.39 -9.59 -14.41
C SER A 28 -9.61 -10.70 -13.39
N GLU A 29 -9.05 -11.87 -13.66
CA GLU A 29 -9.16 -13.04 -12.79
C GLU A 29 -7.84 -13.80 -12.69
N PHE A 30 -7.70 -14.52 -11.60
CA PHE A 30 -6.54 -15.38 -11.33
C PHE A 30 -6.94 -16.56 -10.45
N VAL A 31 -6.40 -17.73 -10.73
CA VAL A 31 -6.52 -18.92 -9.87
C VAL A 31 -5.17 -19.23 -9.25
N GLU A 32 -5.11 -19.21 -7.93
CA GLU A 32 -3.97 -19.70 -7.17
C GLU A 32 -4.08 -21.24 -7.09
N ASN A 33 -3.22 -21.93 -7.85
CA ASN A 33 -3.36 -23.35 -8.12
C ASN A 33 -3.05 -24.26 -6.93
N GLU A 34 -2.17 -23.85 -6.02
CA GLU A 34 -1.79 -24.68 -4.86
C GLU A 34 -2.91 -24.75 -3.84
N THR A 35 -3.59 -23.65 -3.59
CA THR A 35 -4.68 -23.56 -2.58
C THR A 35 -6.06 -23.60 -3.19
N LYS A 36 -6.16 -23.68 -4.52
CA LYS A 36 -7.43 -23.68 -5.25
C LYS A 36 -8.29 -22.48 -4.85
N ARG A 37 -7.70 -21.28 -4.90
CA ARG A 37 -8.42 -20.02 -4.65
C ARG A 37 -8.56 -19.24 -5.94
N PHE A 38 -9.76 -18.79 -6.20
CA PHE A 38 -10.10 -17.92 -7.32
C PHE A 38 -10.23 -16.47 -6.86
N PHE A 39 -9.65 -15.56 -7.63
CA PHE A 39 -9.70 -14.11 -7.42
C PHE A 39 -10.26 -13.46 -8.68
N MET A 40 -11.17 -12.51 -8.53
CA MET A 40 -11.73 -11.77 -9.65
C MET A 40 -12.00 -10.32 -9.26
N ARG A 41 -11.52 -9.41 -10.08
CA ARG A 41 -11.80 -7.97 -9.99
C ARG A 41 -12.58 -7.54 -11.21
N THR A 42 -13.78 -7.00 -10.99
CA THR A 42 -14.68 -6.56 -12.06
C THR A 42 -15.02 -5.08 -11.88
N GLU A 43 -14.75 -4.27 -12.87
CA GLU A 43 -15.20 -2.88 -12.91
C GLU A 43 -16.57 -2.81 -13.60
N LEU A 44 -17.54 -2.27 -12.89
CA LEU A 44 -18.94 -2.22 -13.31
C LEU A 44 -19.38 -0.77 -13.56
N ASN A 45 -20.26 -0.59 -14.54
CA ASN A 45 -20.97 0.66 -14.78
C ASN A 45 -22.46 0.39 -14.87
N GLY A 46 -23.28 1.19 -14.17
CA GLY A 46 -24.72 1.06 -14.13
C GLY A 46 -25.30 1.57 -12.83
N ILE A 47 -26.62 1.60 -12.77
CA ILE A 47 -27.37 1.93 -11.54
C ILE A 47 -27.92 0.61 -10.99
N PHE A 48 -27.61 0.31 -9.75
CA PHE A 48 -28.02 -0.94 -9.10
C PHE A 48 -28.23 -0.75 -7.60
N ASN A 49 -28.86 -1.73 -7.00
CA ASN A 49 -29.00 -1.80 -5.55
C ASN A 49 -27.93 -2.72 -4.97
N ASP A 50 -27.09 -2.19 -4.09
CA ASP A 50 -25.96 -2.91 -3.49
C ASP A 50 -26.42 -4.17 -2.75
N GLU A 51 -27.49 -4.10 -1.97
CA GLU A 51 -27.98 -5.21 -1.15
C GLU A 51 -28.45 -6.39 -2.03
N THR A 52 -29.16 -6.12 -3.11
CA THR A 52 -29.64 -7.19 -4.00
C THR A 52 -28.51 -7.83 -4.77
N LEU A 53 -27.53 -7.06 -5.22
CA LEU A 53 -26.34 -7.57 -5.91
C LEU A 53 -25.50 -8.46 -4.96
N LEU A 54 -25.23 -7.97 -3.76
CA LEU A 54 -24.49 -8.74 -2.74
C LEU A 54 -25.24 -10.01 -2.31
N THR A 55 -26.56 -9.95 -2.25
CA THR A 55 -27.41 -11.10 -1.95
C THR A 55 -27.30 -12.17 -3.04
N ASP A 56 -27.39 -11.78 -4.32
CA ASP A 56 -27.26 -12.72 -5.44
C ASP A 56 -25.86 -13.36 -5.49
N LEU A 57 -24.81 -12.58 -5.20
CA LEU A 57 -23.45 -13.10 -5.07
C LEU A 57 -23.36 -14.13 -3.94
N LYS A 58 -23.93 -13.83 -2.79
CA LYS A 58 -23.96 -14.73 -1.62
C LYS A 58 -24.59 -16.10 -1.94
N PHE A 59 -25.69 -16.10 -2.65
CA PHE A 59 -26.39 -17.34 -3.00
C PHE A 59 -25.75 -18.12 -4.16
N THR A 60 -24.94 -17.45 -4.97
CA THR A 60 -24.37 -18.05 -6.19
C THR A 60 -22.95 -18.56 -6.00
N LEU A 61 -22.16 -17.88 -5.14
CA LEU A 61 -20.76 -18.22 -4.92
C LEU A 61 -20.61 -19.37 -3.90
N PRO A 62 -19.53 -20.16 -4.00
CA PRO A 62 -19.24 -21.23 -3.05
C PRO A 62 -19.17 -20.75 -1.60
N GLU A 63 -19.40 -21.65 -0.65
CA GLU A 63 -19.15 -21.36 0.76
C GLU A 63 -17.69 -20.97 0.99
N GLY A 64 -17.44 -20.01 1.88
CA GLY A 64 -16.10 -19.43 2.12
C GLY A 64 -15.68 -18.36 1.10
N SER A 65 -16.63 -17.83 0.31
CA SER A 65 -16.41 -16.68 -0.56
C SER A 65 -16.37 -15.37 0.24
N SER A 66 -15.46 -14.49 -0.17
CA SER A 66 -15.38 -13.09 0.26
C SER A 66 -15.54 -12.17 -0.96
N TYR A 67 -16.40 -11.19 -0.86
CA TYR A 67 -16.61 -10.21 -1.92
C TYR A 67 -16.90 -8.85 -1.33
N LYS A 68 -16.43 -7.82 -2.02
CA LYS A 68 -16.64 -6.43 -1.64
C LYS A 68 -17.11 -5.65 -2.86
N LEU A 69 -18.04 -4.76 -2.64
CA LEU A 69 -18.44 -3.75 -3.60
C LEU A 69 -17.81 -2.44 -3.17
N LEU A 70 -16.94 -1.90 -4.02
CA LEU A 70 -16.18 -0.70 -3.72
C LEU A 70 -16.63 0.42 -4.68
N PRO A 71 -17.21 1.50 -4.16
CA PRO A 71 -17.57 2.64 -5.01
C PRO A 71 -16.30 3.27 -5.57
N LYS A 72 -16.37 3.72 -6.83
CA LYS A 72 -15.29 4.50 -7.43
C LYS A 72 -15.30 5.89 -6.81
N GLN A 73 -14.51 6.05 -5.76
CA GLN A 73 -14.31 7.32 -5.07
C GLN A 73 -12.83 7.61 -4.90
N ARG A 74 -12.50 8.88 -4.81
CA ARG A 74 -11.16 9.32 -4.49
C ARG A 74 -10.79 8.86 -3.08
N LYS A 75 -9.77 8.02 -2.96
CA LYS A 75 -9.31 7.50 -1.67
C LYS A 75 -8.63 8.61 -0.88
N ARG A 76 -8.68 8.48 0.45
CA ARG A 76 -8.06 9.40 1.40
C ARG A 76 -6.88 8.73 2.09
N ILE A 77 -5.73 9.40 2.13
CA ILE A 77 -4.53 8.88 2.81
C ILE A 77 -3.99 9.86 3.83
N VAL A 78 -3.34 9.30 4.86
CA VAL A 78 -2.44 10.01 5.76
C VAL A 78 -1.02 9.51 5.53
N ILE A 79 -0.05 10.41 5.41
CA ILE A 79 1.35 10.06 5.17
C ILE A 79 2.15 10.28 6.45
N LEU A 80 2.89 9.26 6.90
CA LEU A 80 3.79 9.34 8.03
C LEU A 80 5.23 9.52 7.54
N VAL A 81 5.95 10.45 8.16
CA VAL A 81 7.30 10.85 7.74
C VAL A 81 8.25 11.03 8.92
N THR A 82 9.55 10.89 8.68
CA THR A 82 10.60 11.27 9.64
C THR A 82 11.38 12.50 9.15
N LYS A 83 12.45 12.34 8.38
CA LYS A 83 13.33 13.45 7.96
C LYS A 83 13.62 13.48 6.46
N GLU A 84 13.51 12.32 5.78
CA GLU A 84 13.86 12.19 4.37
C GLU A 84 12.68 12.62 3.48
N ALA A 85 12.94 13.53 2.55
CA ALA A 85 11.90 14.19 1.76
C ALA A 85 11.57 13.49 0.42
N HIS A 86 12.44 12.61 -0.08
CA HIS A 86 12.36 12.12 -1.47
C HIS A 86 11.05 11.39 -1.80
N CYS A 87 10.59 10.47 -0.94
CA CYS A 87 9.32 9.77 -1.15
C CYS A 87 8.13 10.71 -0.98
N LEU A 88 8.10 11.50 0.10
CA LEU A 88 7.04 12.48 0.34
C LEU A 88 6.96 13.50 -0.81
N GLY A 89 8.09 14.07 -1.22
CA GLY A 89 8.15 15.06 -2.29
C GLY A 89 7.62 14.53 -3.63
N ASP A 90 7.95 13.29 -4.00
CA ASP A 90 7.42 12.66 -5.20
C ASP A 90 5.89 12.49 -5.13
N LEU A 91 5.35 12.04 -3.99
CA LEU A 91 3.91 11.89 -3.79
C LEU A 91 3.17 13.23 -3.84
N LEU A 92 3.72 14.28 -3.19
CA LEU A 92 3.15 15.63 -3.21
C LEU A 92 3.10 16.21 -4.63
N MET A 93 4.19 16.08 -5.37
CA MET A 93 4.27 16.57 -6.76
C MET A 93 3.32 15.81 -7.67
N LYS A 94 3.26 14.49 -7.61
CA LYS A 94 2.34 13.69 -8.41
C LYS A 94 0.88 13.99 -8.07
N ASN A 95 0.57 14.17 -6.79
CA ASN A 95 -0.79 14.53 -6.39
C ASN A 95 -1.18 15.92 -6.90
N TYR A 96 -0.30 16.91 -6.76
CA TYR A 96 -0.55 18.28 -7.18
C TYR A 96 -0.80 18.40 -8.70
N TYR A 97 -0.05 17.66 -9.53
CA TYR A 97 -0.17 17.67 -10.99
C TYR A 97 -1.11 16.59 -11.56
N GLY A 98 -1.86 15.88 -10.70
CA GLY A 98 -2.85 14.89 -11.12
C GLY A 98 -2.28 13.53 -11.54
N GLY A 99 -1.00 13.26 -11.30
CA GLY A 99 -0.38 11.96 -11.56
C GLY A 99 -0.68 10.90 -10.50
N LEU A 100 -1.24 11.31 -9.36
CA LEU A 100 -1.71 10.42 -8.31
C LEU A 100 -3.07 10.92 -7.80
N ASP A 101 -4.15 10.24 -8.21
CA ASP A 101 -5.52 10.61 -7.85
C ASP A 101 -5.88 10.12 -6.44
N VAL A 102 -5.53 10.92 -5.45
CA VAL A 102 -5.75 10.64 -4.03
C VAL A 102 -5.92 11.94 -3.25
N GLU A 103 -6.70 11.92 -2.17
CA GLU A 103 -6.73 13.01 -1.19
C GLU A 103 -5.63 12.74 -0.14
N ILE A 104 -4.60 13.58 -0.11
CA ILE A 104 -3.63 13.58 1.00
C ILE A 104 -4.24 14.43 2.12
N ALA A 105 -4.91 13.79 3.07
CA ALA A 105 -5.67 14.47 4.12
C ALA A 105 -4.76 15.15 5.15
N ALA A 106 -3.63 14.55 5.47
CA ALA A 106 -2.61 15.11 6.33
C ALA A 106 -1.26 14.41 6.15
N VAL A 107 -0.20 15.09 6.56
CA VAL A 107 1.13 14.50 6.78
C VAL A 107 1.43 14.61 8.27
N ILE A 108 1.85 13.49 8.88
CA ILE A 108 2.23 13.44 10.28
C ILE A 108 3.70 13.08 10.39
N GLY A 109 4.48 13.95 10.99
CA GLY A 109 5.91 13.75 11.22
C GLY A 109 6.22 13.53 12.70
N ASN A 110 7.26 12.74 12.98
CA ASN A 110 7.83 12.68 14.32
C ASN A 110 8.98 13.70 14.52
N HIS A 111 9.24 14.52 13.49
CA HIS A 111 10.12 15.70 13.48
C HIS A 111 9.49 16.79 12.60
N GLU A 112 9.80 18.06 12.86
CA GLU A 112 9.29 19.21 12.08
C GLU A 112 10.00 19.41 10.74
N THR A 113 11.03 18.62 10.44
CA THR A 113 11.95 18.81 9.29
C THR A 113 11.21 19.03 7.97
N LEU A 114 10.09 18.35 7.75
CA LEU A 114 9.34 18.36 6.49
C LEU A 114 8.10 19.28 6.50
N LYS A 115 7.82 19.94 7.62
CA LYS A 115 6.65 20.83 7.80
C LYS A 115 6.57 21.90 6.70
N SER A 116 7.63 22.65 6.51
CA SER A 116 7.66 23.74 5.53
C SER A 116 7.50 23.27 4.07
N LEU A 117 7.87 22.01 3.77
CA LEU A 117 7.63 21.42 2.46
C LEU A 117 6.15 21.10 2.28
N VAL A 118 5.52 20.48 3.27
CA VAL A 118 4.11 20.04 3.22
C VAL A 118 3.16 21.23 3.11
N GLU A 119 3.40 22.28 3.90
CA GLU A 119 2.58 23.50 3.93
C GLU A 119 2.56 24.24 2.58
N ARG A 120 3.57 24.06 1.71
CA ARG A 120 3.57 24.62 0.34
C ARG A 120 2.54 24.00 -0.59
N PHE A 121 1.99 22.85 -0.22
CA PHE A 121 0.95 22.16 -0.97
C PHE A 121 -0.43 22.31 -0.33
N ASP A 122 -0.59 23.21 0.64
CA ASP A 122 -1.83 23.45 1.39
C ASP A 122 -2.35 22.20 2.12
N ILE A 123 -1.43 21.31 2.52
CA ILE A 123 -1.74 20.08 3.24
C ILE A 123 -1.42 20.28 4.74
N PRO A 124 -2.30 19.86 5.66
CA PRO A 124 -2.02 19.92 7.08
C PRO A 124 -0.80 19.08 7.47
N PHE A 125 0.11 19.67 8.25
CA PHE A 125 1.22 18.96 8.88
C PHE A 125 1.01 18.90 10.39
N HIS A 126 1.16 17.72 10.97
CA HIS A 126 1.09 17.51 12.42
C HIS A 126 2.40 16.92 12.94
N LEU A 127 2.91 17.50 14.01
CA LEU A 127 4.01 16.92 14.76
C LEU A 127 3.47 16.01 15.86
N VAL A 128 3.78 14.72 15.79
CA VAL A 128 3.61 13.76 16.88
C VAL A 128 5.00 13.34 17.33
N SER A 129 5.59 14.13 18.25
CA SER A 129 6.95 13.85 18.73
C SER A 129 6.98 12.57 19.57
N HIS A 130 8.07 11.83 19.45
CA HIS A 130 8.32 10.64 20.26
C HIS A 130 9.18 10.94 21.49
N GLU A 131 9.58 12.19 21.68
CA GLU A 131 10.43 12.60 22.79
C GLU A 131 9.67 12.43 24.11
N ASN A 132 10.35 11.81 25.08
CA ASN A 132 9.81 11.50 26.41
C ASN A 132 8.57 10.58 26.44
N LEU A 133 8.33 9.83 25.35
CA LEU A 133 7.23 8.87 25.25
C LEU A 133 7.77 7.46 25.05
N THR A 134 7.13 6.48 25.65
CA THR A 134 7.30 5.07 25.26
C THR A 134 6.75 4.85 23.84
N ARG A 135 7.14 3.75 23.20
CA ARG A 135 6.60 3.38 21.89
C ARG A 135 5.06 3.29 21.92
N VAL A 136 4.51 2.66 22.94
CA VAL A 136 3.06 2.45 23.06
C VAL A 136 2.32 3.78 23.19
N GLU A 137 2.79 4.68 24.04
CA GLU A 137 2.20 6.01 24.20
C GLU A 137 2.27 6.83 22.90
N HIS A 138 3.43 6.83 22.24
CA HIS A 138 3.59 7.53 20.96
C HIS A 138 2.66 6.98 19.89
N ASP A 139 2.59 5.66 19.71
CA ASP A 139 1.78 5.03 18.69
C ASP A 139 0.27 5.21 18.96
N LYS A 140 -0.13 5.31 20.25
CA LYS A 140 -1.50 5.65 20.62
C LYS A 140 -1.86 7.08 20.19
N LEU A 141 -1.03 8.08 20.51
CA LEU A 141 -1.23 9.47 20.07
C LEU A 141 -1.22 9.58 18.54
N LEU A 142 -0.36 8.83 17.89
CA LEU A 142 -0.28 8.76 16.43
C LEU A 142 -1.59 8.22 15.84
N ALA A 143 -2.12 7.13 16.40
CA ALA A 143 -3.39 6.53 15.96
C ALA A 143 -4.58 7.51 16.20
N GLU A 144 -4.65 8.16 17.36
CA GLU A 144 -5.66 9.18 17.63
C GLU A 144 -5.62 10.30 16.59
N LYS A 145 -4.43 10.79 16.23
CA LYS A 145 -4.27 11.83 15.21
C LYS A 145 -4.66 11.36 13.81
N ILE A 146 -4.34 10.13 13.44
CA ILE A 146 -4.72 9.53 12.15
C ILE A 146 -6.24 9.39 12.03
N ASP A 147 -6.90 8.96 13.11
CA ASP A 147 -8.35 8.70 13.08
C ASP A 147 -9.18 9.98 12.91
N GLU A 148 -8.66 11.16 13.29
CA GLU A 148 -9.30 12.45 13.01
C GLU A 148 -9.57 12.63 11.49
N TYR A 149 -8.75 12.00 10.64
CA TYR A 149 -8.82 12.10 9.19
C TYR A 149 -9.57 10.94 8.53
N SER A 150 -9.87 9.87 9.27
CA SER A 150 -10.55 8.66 8.75
C SER A 150 -9.97 8.19 7.40
N PRO A 151 -8.64 7.98 7.25
CA PRO A 151 -8.04 7.65 5.97
C PRO A 151 -8.40 6.23 5.52
N ASP A 152 -8.46 5.99 4.20
CA ASP A 152 -8.51 4.64 3.63
C ASP A 152 -7.20 3.89 3.84
N TYR A 153 -6.07 4.59 3.66
CA TYR A 153 -4.73 4.03 3.83
C TYR A 153 -3.79 4.98 4.57
N ILE A 154 -2.81 4.39 5.25
CA ILE A 154 -1.70 5.06 5.91
C ILE A 154 -0.44 4.73 5.13
N VAL A 155 0.37 5.73 4.79
CA VAL A 155 1.57 5.56 3.97
C VAL A 155 2.81 5.92 4.79
N LEU A 156 3.70 4.97 4.98
CA LEU A 156 4.99 5.20 5.64
C LEU A 156 6.02 5.63 4.59
N ALA A 157 6.11 6.94 4.34
CA ALA A 157 7.06 7.52 3.40
C ALA A 157 8.41 7.82 4.10
N LYS A 158 9.21 6.79 4.32
CA LYS A 158 10.45 6.84 5.14
C LYS A 158 10.17 7.20 6.60
N TYR A 159 9.15 6.58 7.17
CA TYR A 159 8.88 6.67 8.59
C TYR A 159 9.76 5.70 9.37
N MET A 160 10.81 6.24 9.99
CA MET A 160 11.91 5.45 10.55
C MET A 160 11.66 5.00 12.01
N ARG A 161 10.42 4.58 12.31
CA ARG A 161 10.05 3.99 13.60
C ARG A 161 9.26 2.70 13.38
N VAL A 162 9.53 1.72 14.21
CA VAL A 162 8.77 0.46 14.22
C VAL A 162 7.46 0.69 14.97
N LEU A 163 6.35 0.48 14.31
CA LEU A 163 5.00 0.55 14.88
C LEU A 163 4.77 -0.66 15.78
N ASN A 164 3.98 -0.49 16.85
CA ASN A 164 3.67 -1.61 17.73
C ASN A 164 2.56 -2.50 17.15
N PRO A 165 2.42 -3.76 17.61
CA PRO A 165 1.41 -4.68 17.10
C PRO A 165 -0.04 -4.18 17.27
N GLU A 166 -0.35 -3.44 18.34
CA GLU A 166 -1.69 -2.88 18.58
C GLU A 166 -2.06 -1.84 17.52
N PHE A 167 -1.09 -0.99 17.14
CA PHE A 167 -1.28 -0.03 16.05
C PHE A 167 -1.53 -0.77 14.73
N VAL A 168 -0.72 -1.77 14.41
CA VAL A 168 -0.86 -2.54 13.16
C VAL A 168 -2.21 -3.26 13.11
N ALA A 169 -2.62 -3.89 14.20
CA ALA A 169 -3.91 -4.58 14.31
C ALA A 169 -5.13 -3.64 14.14
N ARG A 170 -4.99 -2.35 14.47
CA ARG A 170 -6.03 -1.34 14.24
C ARG A 170 -6.28 -1.01 12.76
N TYR A 171 -5.27 -1.19 11.92
CA TYR A 171 -5.30 -0.84 10.50
C TYR A 171 -4.91 -2.03 9.59
N PRO A 172 -5.62 -3.19 9.67
CA PRO A 172 -5.25 -4.41 8.96
C PRO A 172 -5.26 -4.18 7.44
N ASN A 173 -4.13 -4.47 6.78
CA ASN A 173 -3.93 -4.28 5.33
C ASN A 173 -4.19 -2.83 4.84
N ARG A 174 -4.00 -1.84 5.72
CA ARG A 174 -4.20 -0.43 5.39
C ARG A 174 -2.95 0.43 5.57
N VAL A 175 -1.86 -0.15 6.03
CA VAL A 175 -0.58 0.54 6.20
C VAL A 175 0.38 0.06 5.12
N VAL A 176 0.82 0.97 4.25
CA VAL A 176 1.79 0.71 3.17
C VAL A 176 3.12 1.31 3.55
N ASN A 177 4.17 0.50 3.55
CA ASN A 177 5.54 0.92 3.85
C ASN A 177 6.44 0.87 2.63
N ILE A 178 7.39 1.79 2.54
CA ILE A 178 8.54 1.67 1.65
C ILE A 178 9.78 1.26 2.44
N HIS A 179 10.31 0.09 2.12
CA HIS A 179 11.54 -0.43 2.66
C HIS A 179 12.68 -0.27 1.65
N HIS A 180 13.82 0.22 2.13
CA HIS A 180 14.97 0.62 1.31
C HIS A 180 15.93 -0.55 1.01
N SER A 181 15.38 -1.76 0.78
CA SER A 181 16.11 -2.90 0.23
C SER A 181 15.18 -3.80 -0.60
N PHE A 182 15.78 -4.66 -1.39
CA PHE A 182 15.06 -5.72 -2.08
C PHE A 182 14.85 -6.89 -1.10
N LEU A 183 13.71 -6.86 -0.40
CA LEU A 183 13.35 -7.89 0.58
C LEU A 183 13.29 -9.28 -0.06
N PRO A 184 13.76 -10.34 0.63
CA PRO A 184 14.20 -10.37 2.04
C PRO A 184 15.68 -10.04 2.26
N ALA A 185 16.39 -9.45 1.29
CA ALA A 185 17.80 -9.10 1.43
C ALA A 185 18.01 -7.83 2.27
N PHE A 186 19.05 -7.81 3.10
CA PHE A 186 19.51 -6.65 3.88
C PHE A 186 18.46 -6.03 4.81
N ILE A 187 17.67 -6.87 5.49
CA ILE A 187 16.71 -6.43 6.52
C ILE A 187 17.42 -5.62 7.60
N GLY A 188 16.81 -4.52 8.05
CA GLY A 188 17.30 -3.68 9.15
C GLY A 188 18.10 -2.46 8.70
N ALA A 189 18.95 -1.92 9.61
CA ALA A 189 19.60 -0.63 9.42
C ALA A 189 20.75 -0.64 8.39
N LYS A 190 20.95 0.54 7.74
CA LYS A 190 22.06 0.84 6.80
C LYS A 190 22.22 -0.17 5.65
N PRO A 191 21.15 -0.55 4.90
CA PRO A 191 21.23 -1.59 3.88
C PRO A 191 22.20 -1.22 2.75
N TYR A 192 22.33 0.03 2.34
CA TYR A 192 23.27 0.46 1.30
C TYR A 192 24.75 0.31 1.70
N HIS A 193 25.10 0.52 2.97
CA HIS A 193 26.45 0.27 3.46
C HIS A 193 26.77 -1.22 3.44
N ARG A 194 25.84 -2.05 3.90
CA ARG A 194 25.96 -3.52 3.89
C ARG A 194 26.01 -4.07 2.46
N ALA A 195 25.23 -3.49 1.54
CA ALA A 195 25.25 -3.83 0.13
C ALA A 195 26.61 -3.50 -0.50
N TYR A 196 27.17 -2.32 -0.19
CA TYR A 196 28.51 -1.93 -0.63
C TYR A 196 29.60 -2.84 -0.10
N GLU A 197 29.61 -3.10 1.22
CA GLU A 197 30.60 -3.99 1.85
C GLU A 197 30.54 -5.41 1.28
N ARG A 198 29.33 -5.91 0.96
CA ARG A 198 29.12 -7.21 0.34
C ARG A 198 29.51 -7.26 -1.14
N GLY A 199 29.65 -6.10 -1.79
CA GLY A 199 29.97 -6.00 -3.21
C GLY A 199 28.86 -6.49 -4.15
N VAL A 200 27.58 -6.24 -3.78
CA VAL A 200 26.42 -6.64 -4.59
C VAL A 200 26.40 -5.96 -5.94
N LYS A 201 25.68 -6.53 -6.90
CA LYS A 201 25.53 -5.99 -8.27
C LYS A 201 24.14 -5.42 -8.53
N ILE A 202 23.24 -5.54 -7.56
CA ILE A 202 21.91 -4.93 -7.59
C ILE A 202 21.59 -4.35 -6.22
N ILE A 203 20.85 -3.23 -6.21
CA ILE A 203 20.17 -2.68 -5.05
C ILE A 203 18.73 -2.41 -5.43
N GLY A 204 17.83 -2.30 -4.45
CA GLY A 204 16.43 -2.10 -4.74
C GLY A 204 15.63 -1.59 -3.56
N ALA A 205 14.33 -1.52 -3.76
CA ALA A 205 13.36 -1.14 -2.74
C ALA A 205 12.12 -2.02 -2.83
N THR A 206 11.39 -2.12 -1.72
CA THR A 206 10.18 -2.92 -1.58
C THR A 206 9.08 -2.08 -0.96
N ALA A 207 7.92 -1.98 -1.62
CA ALA A 207 6.70 -1.51 -1.00
C ALA A 207 5.85 -2.72 -0.58
N HIS A 208 5.40 -2.73 0.66
CA HIS A 208 4.64 -3.85 1.25
C HIS A 208 3.58 -3.34 2.22
N PHE A 209 2.57 -4.14 2.48
CA PHE A 209 1.70 -3.90 3.62
C PHE A 209 2.44 -4.20 4.91
N VAL A 210 2.16 -3.42 5.95
CA VAL A 210 2.73 -3.67 7.28
C VAL A 210 1.89 -4.71 8.01
N ASN A 211 2.57 -5.68 8.61
CA ASN A 211 2.02 -6.64 9.57
C ASN A 211 2.75 -6.51 10.92
N ASP A 212 2.53 -7.43 11.84
CA ASP A 212 3.15 -7.47 13.17
C ASP A 212 4.64 -7.88 13.15
N GLU A 213 5.09 -8.48 12.05
CA GLU A 213 6.50 -8.86 11.85
C GLU A 213 7.22 -7.79 11.02
N LEU A 214 8.37 -7.31 11.52
CA LEU A 214 9.10 -6.20 10.91
C LEU A 214 9.56 -6.55 9.49
N ASP A 215 9.14 -5.75 8.50
CA ASP A 215 9.50 -5.86 7.09
C ASP A 215 9.11 -7.20 6.43
N GLU A 216 8.19 -7.98 7.03
CA GLU A 216 7.76 -9.29 6.53
C GLU A 216 6.33 -9.30 5.97
N GLY A 217 5.68 -8.16 5.89
CA GLY A 217 4.32 -8.04 5.35
C GLY A 217 4.21 -8.30 3.85
N PRO A 218 2.97 -8.50 3.34
CA PRO A 218 2.71 -8.83 1.93
C PRO A 218 3.29 -7.80 0.98
N ILE A 219 4.16 -8.24 0.07
CA ILE A 219 4.86 -7.38 -0.89
C ILE A 219 3.88 -6.93 -1.99
N ILE A 220 3.83 -5.62 -2.26
CA ILE A 220 2.99 -5.02 -3.29
C ILE A 220 3.81 -4.79 -4.57
N MET A 221 4.98 -4.18 -4.42
CA MET A 221 5.84 -3.80 -5.54
C MET A 221 7.31 -3.86 -5.13
N GLN A 222 8.15 -4.31 -6.03
CA GLN A 222 9.60 -4.27 -5.89
C GLN A 222 10.24 -3.79 -7.18
N ASN A 223 11.34 -3.08 -7.06
CA ASN A 223 12.19 -2.77 -8.20
C ASN A 223 13.68 -2.77 -7.78
N VAL A 224 14.54 -3.02 -8.75
CA VAL A 224 16.00 -3.07 -8.56
C VAL A 224 16.71 -2.27 -9.64
N ILE A 225 17.90 -1.79 -9.31
CA ILE A 225 18.83 -1.22 -10.27
C ILE A 225 20.18 -1.92 -10.20
N ASN A 226 20.88 -1.97 -11.32
CA ASN A 226 22.25 -2.47 -11.37
C ASN A 226 23.21 -1.45 -10.73
N VAL A 227 24.17 -1.96 -10.00
CA VAL A 227 25.31 -1.24 -9.45
C VAL A 227 26.59 -2.00 -9.72
N ASP A 228 27.74 -1.33 -9.70
CA ASP A 228 29.02 -1.97 -9.90
C ASP A 228 30.06 -1.48 -8.88
N HIS A 229 31.31 -1.83 -9.12
CA HIS A 229 32.43 -1.49 -8.25
C HIS A 229 32.78 0.00 -8.21
N THR A 230 32.23 0.81 -9.12
CA THR A 230 32.44 2.27 -9.15
C THR A 230 31.49 3.02 -8.20
N TYR A 231 30.43 2.36 -7.72
CA TYR A 231 29.51 2.93 -6.77
C TYR A 231 30.09 2.91 -5.36
N THR A 232 30.11 4.08 -4.72
CA THR A 232 30.31 4.18 -3.27
C THR A 232 29.00 3.89 -2.53
N ALA A 233 29.05 3.63 -1.22
CA ALA A 233 27.84 3.47 -0.41
C ALA A 233 26.89 4.69 -0.52
N GLU A 234 27.44 5.91 -0.60
CA GLU A 234 26.65 7.12 -0.80
C GLU A 234 26.03 7.20 -2.20
N ALA A 235 26.74 6.77 -3.24
CA ALA A 235 26.20 6.71 -4.60
C ALA A 235 25.06 5.68 -4.68
N MET A 236 25.22 4.51 -4.05
CA MET A 236 24.15 3.52 -3.91
C MET A 236 22.93 4.09 -3.17
N MET A 237 23.15 4.83 -2.09
CA MET A 237 22.06 5.47 -1.34
C MET A 237 21.33 6.52 -2.19
N ARG A 238 22.04 7.36 -2.95
CA ARG A 238 21.40 8.34 -3.86
C ARG A 238 20.56 7.64 -4.93
N ALA A 239 21.13 6.65 -5.61
CA ALA A 239 20.42 5.87 -6.63
C ALA A 239 19.22 5.09 -6.03
N GLY A 240 19.39 4.55 -4.83
CA GLY A 240 18.32 3.86 -4.11
C GLY A 240 17.12 4.76 -3.80
N ARG A 241 17.32 6.05 -3.47
CA ARG A 241 16.23 7.01 -3.26
C ARG A 241 15.33 7.16 -4.49
N ASP A 242 15.90 7.09 -5.69
CA ASP A 242 15.12 7.15 -6.93
C ASP A 242 14.27 5.90 -7.13
N VAL A 243 14.78 4.73 -6.73
CA VAL A 243 14.03 3.48 -6.73
C VAL A 243 12.91 3.52 -5.69
N GLU A 244 13.22 3.96 -4.46
CA GLU A 244 12.25 4.03 -3.35
C GLU A 244 11.01 4.87 -3.71
N LYS A 245 11.21 6.10 -4.24
CA LYS A 245 10.08 6.96 -4.63
C LYS A 245 9.23 6.34 -5.74
N THR A 246 9.87 5.71 -6.73
CA THR A 246 9.18 5.06 -7.86
C THR A 246 8.36 3.87 -7.39
N VAL A 247 8.96 2.99 -6.58
CA VAL A 247 8.30 1.79 -6.03
C VAL A 247 7.12 2.15 -5.15
N LEU A 248 7.27 3.14 -4.25
CA LEU A 248 6.17 3.58 -3.39
C LEU A 248 5.01 4.15 -4.21
N SER A 249 5.29 5.01 -5.17
CA SER A 249 4.27 5.61 -6.02
C SER A 249 3.50 4.56 -6.84
N GLN A 250 4.21 3.63 -7.49
CA GLN A 250 3.59 2.55 -8.26
C GLN A 250 2.77 1.60 -7.37
N ALA A 251 3.26 1.28 -6.17
CA ALA A 251 2.49 0.48 -5.21
C ALA A 251 1.19 1.18 -4.81
N LEU A 252 1.25 2.49 -4.55
CA LEU A 252 0.05 3.27 -4.20
C LEU A 252 -0.94 3.35 -5.36
N GLU A 253 -0.50 3.49 -6.61
CA GLU A 253 -1.39 3.44 -7.78
C GLU A 253 -2.19 2.14 -7.85
N LEU A 254 -1.58 1.01 -7.50
CA LEU A 254 -2.25 -0.29 -7.44
C LEU A 254 -3.23 -0.39 -6.28
N VAL A 255 -2.80 0.03 -5.09
CA VAL A 255 -3.61 -0.04 -3.86
C VAL A 255 -4.81 0.88 -3.93
N LEU A 256 -4.61 2.13 -4.36
CA LEU A 256 -5.68 3.14 -4.47
C LEU A 256 -6.70 2.81 -5.57
N ALA A 257 -6.30 2.04 -6.59
CA ALA A 257 -7.18 1.53 -7.63
C ALA A 257 -7.90 0.22 -7.26
N ASP A 258 -7.81 -0.21 -5.99
CA ASP A 258 -8.38 -1.48 -5.48
C ASP A 258 -7.98 -2.69 -6.34
N LYS A 259 -6.71 -2.74 -6.78
CA LYS A 259 -6.17 -3.83 -7.62
C LYS A 259 -5.43 -4.88 -6.83
N VAL A 260 -5.22 -4.70 -5.54
CA VAL A 260 -4.38 -5.55 -4.71
C VAL A 260 -5.24 -6.39 -3.77
N PHE A 261 -5.22 -7.70 -3.96
CA PHE A 261 -5.75 -8.65 -3.01
C PHE A 261 -4.63 -9.14 -2.10
N VAL A 262 -4.90 -9.20 -0.81
CA VAL A 262 -3.99 -9.81 0.16
C VAL A 262 -4.49 -11.22 0.45
N TYR A 263 -3.67 -12.20 0.15
CA TYR A 263 -3.97 -13.60 0.43
C TYR A 263 -2.81 -14.26 1.16
N LYS A 264 -3.07 -14.66 2.41
CA LYS A 264 -2.01 -15.08 3.33
C LYS A 264 -0.95 -13.95 3.44
N ASN A 265 0.32 -14.27 3.21
CA ASN A 265 1.38 -13.26 3.20
C ASN A 265 1.86 -12.92 1.77
N LYS A 266 0.95 -12.92 0.79
CA LYS A 266 1.22 -12.57 -0.62
C LYS A 266 0.20 -11.57 -1.12
N THR A 267 0.53 -10.86 -2.19
CA THR A 267 -0.44 -10.04 -2.93
C THR A 267 -0.73 -10.66 -4.30
N ILE A 268 -1.97 -10.51 -4.75
CA ILE A 268 -2.42 -10.81 -6.12
C ILE A 268 -2.92 -9.50 -6.71
N ILE A 269 -2.39 -9.14 -7.86
CA ILE A 269 -2.64 -7.85 -8.50
C ILE A 269 -3.49 -8.08 -9.76
N LEU A 270 -4.70 -7.48 -9.79
CA LEU A 270 -5.68 -7.65 -10.86
C LEU A 270 -6.13 -6.32 -11.50
#